data_d3a5a4ec3768a49dfaf404c413d9902e
#
_entry.id   d3a5a4ec3768a49dfaf404c413d9902e
#
_cell.length_a   1.000
_cell.length_b   1.000
_cell.length_c   1.000
_cell.angle_alpha   90.00
_cell.angle_beta   90.00
_cell.angle_gamma   90.00
#
_symmetry.space_group_name_H-M   'P 1'
#
loop_
_entity.id
_entity.type
_entity.pdbx_description
1 polymer ?
#
loop_
_entity_poly.entity_id
_entity_poly.type
_entity_poly.pdbx_seq_one_letter_code
_entity_poly.pdbx_strand_id
1 'polypeptide(L)'
;MIYPQTFAAEVSKNIDAIGKYGCLAMCYLYCVGIRDNALEYIRILSDCMNKGLLDKESFVNSAPQYLEYVTGKRFDVIKKQFNDLSKIKEPCPVRYAYNGKKHWVVVENGKIVFNPLLNSQCVTKGKPDNDPKDPNTRVIKLAR
;
A
#
# COMPACT_ATOMS: atom_id res chain seq x y z
N MET A 1 -23.25 24.38 -6.43
CA MET A 1 -22.86 24.35 -7.85
C MET A 1 -21.72 23.36 -8.04
N ILE A 2 -21.71 22.60 -9.13
CA ILE A 2 -20.67 21.62 -9.41
C ILE A 2 -19.77 22.12 -10.55
N TYR A 3 -18.50 21.74 -10.48
CA TYR A 3 -17.49 22.14 -11.48
C TYR A 3 -16.78 20.89 -12.01
N PRO A 4 -17.39 20.16 -12.99
CA PRO A 4 -16.86 18.87 -13.44
C PRO A 4 -15.44 18.90 -13.99
N GLN A 5 -15.06 19.97 -14.72
CA GLN A 5 -13.70 20.08 -15.26
C GLN A 5 -12.66 20.28 -14.15
N THR A 6 -12.99 21.09 -13.15
CA THR A 6 -12.13 21.29 -11.97
C THR A 6 -11.97 19.96 -11.20
N PHE A 7 -13.06 19.27 -11.00
CA PHE A 7 -13.05 17.94 -10.34
C PHE A 7 -12.19 16.95 -11.13
N ALA A 8 -12.35 16.90 -12.45
CA ALA A 8 -11.56 16.01 -13.29
C ALA A 8 -10.05 16.31 -13.20
N ALA A 9 -9.66 17.57 -13.15
CA ALA A 9 -8.28 17.95 -12.99
C ALA A 9 -7.69 17.52 -11.65
N GLU A 10 -8.47 17.65 -10.57
CA GLU A 10 -8.07 17.20 -9.23
C GLU A 10 -7.92 15.68 -9.17
N VAL A 11 -8.87 14.94 -9.74
CA VAL A 11 -8.81 13.47 -9.81
C VAL A 11 -7.62 13.03 -10.64
N SER A 12 -7.30 13.73 -11.74
CA SER A 12 -6.15 13.41 -12.58
C SER A 12 -4.84 13.53 -11.82
N LYS A 13 -4.67 14.54 -10.97
CA LYS A 13 -3.50 14.67 -10.12
C LYS A 13 -3.40 13.51 -9.12
N ASN A 14 -4.52 13.15 -8.51
CA ASN A 14 -4.56 12.01 -7.58
C ASN A 14 -4.17 10.71 -8.29
N ILE A 15 -4.71 10.46 -9.48
CA ILE A 15 -4.41 9.25 -10.26
C ILE A 15 -2.91 9.19 -10.60
N ASP A 16 -2.31 10.31 -10.98
CA ASP A 16 -0.87 10.37 -11.28
C ASP A 16 -0.02 9.98 -10.06
N ALA A 17 -0.34 10.54 -8.90
CA ALA A 17 0.36 10.21 -7.64
C ALA A 17 0.17 8.74 -7.25
N ILE A 18 -1.07 8.23 -7.39
CA ILE A 18 -1.39 6.82 -7.10
C ILE A 18 -0.56 5.90 -8.00
N GLY A 19 -0.46 6.20 -9.28
CA GLY A 19 0.31 5.41 -10.23
C GLY A 19 1.79 5.36 -9.92
N LYS A 20 2.34 6.40 -9.30
CA LYS A 20 3.75 6.47 -8.94
C LYS A 20 4.05 5.87 -7.57
N TYR A 21 3.20 6.12 -6.57
CA TYR A 21 3.54 5.89 -5.18
C TYR A 21 2.46 5.16 -4.37
N GLY A 22 1.38 4.69 -4.99
CA GLY A 22 0.25 4.08 -4.30
C GLY A 22 0.45 2.63 -3.85
N CYS A 23 1.61 2.04 -4.06
CA CYS A 23 1.81 0.61 -3.85
C CYS A 23 1.55 0.17 -2.40
N LEU A 24 2.06 0.88 -1.41
CA LEU A 24 1.83 0.50 -0.01
C LEU A 24 0.37 0.62 0.39
N ALA A 25 -0.29 1.73 0.00
CA ALA A 25 -1.71 1.92 0.30
C ALA A 25 -2.57 0.81 -0.31
N MET A 26 -2.26 0.37 -1.54
CA MET A 26 -2.94 -0.76 -2.19
C MET A 26 -2.67 -2.08 -1.48
N CYS A 27 -1.43 -2.32 -1.05
CA CYS A 27 -1.09 -3.53 -0.29
C CYS A 27 -1.87 -3.61 1.02
N TYR A 28 -2.04 -2.50 1.72
CA TYR A 28 -2.89 -2.47 2.91
C TYR A 28 -4.33 -2.88 2.60
N LEU A 29 -4.90 -2.37 1.51
CA LEU A 29 -6.27 -2.74 1.13
C LEU A 29 -6.40 -4.23 0.90
N TYR A 30 -5.46 -4.82 0.17
CA TYR A 30 -5.47 -6.26 -0.09
C TYR A 30 -5.42 -7.05 1.22
N CYS A 31 -4.55 -6.65 2.14
CA CYS A 31 -4.36 -7.36 3.41
C CYS A 31 -5.60 -7.32 4.32
N VAL A 32 -6.41 -6.28 4.24
CA VAL A 32 -7.65 -6.19 5.05
C VAL A 32 -8.87 -6.73 4.30
N GLY A 33 -8.66 -7.42 3.17
CA GLY A 33 -9.72 -8.13 2.47
C GLY A 33 -10.41 -7.36 1.36
N ILE A 34 -9.95 -6.15 1.02
CA ILE A 34 -10.47 -5.38 -0.10
C ILE A 34 -9.72 -5.83 -1.35
N ARG A 35 -10.28 -6.80 -2.06
CA ARG A 35 -9.66 -7.45 -3.22
C ARG A 35 -10.51 -7.28 -4.46
N ASP A 36 -10.82 -6.02 -4.75
CA ASP A 36 -11.64 -5.63 -5.89
C ASP A 36 -10.79 -5.38 -7.14
N ASN A 37 -11.43 -4.83 -8.18
CA ASN A 37 -10.73 -4.49 -9.41
C ASN A 37 -9.84 -3.23 -9.23
N ALA A 38 -8.98 -2.99 -10.22
CA ALA A 38 -8.02 -1.87 -10.17
C ALA A 38 -8.71 -0.50 -10.05
N LEU A 39 -9.84 -0.33 -10.71
CA LEU A 39 -10.59 0.94 -10.66
C LEU A 39 -11.07 1.25 -9.24
N GLU A 40 -11.54 0.24 -8.50
CA GLU A 40 -12.00 0.42 -7.13
C GLU A 40 -10.84 0.82 -6.21
N TYR A 41 -9.66 0.23 -6.38
CA TYR A 41 -8.48 0.67 -5.65
C TYR A 41 -8.14 2.13 -5.90
N ILE A 42 -8.18 2.56 -7.15
CA ILE A 42 -7.92 3.96 -7.52
C ILE A 42 -8.95 4.89 -6.88
N ARG A 43 -10.23 4.50 -6.91
CA ARG A 43 -11.32 5.27 -6.29
C ARG A 43 -11.09 5.44 -4.79
N ILE A 44 -10.78 4.35 -4.09
CA ILE A 44 -10.55 4.37 -2.65
C ILE A 44 -9.34 5.26 -2.31
N LEU A 45 -8.23 5.09 -3.02
CA LEU A 45 -7.02 5.88 -2.75
C LEU A 45 -7.26 7.37 -3.04
N SER A 46 -7.93 7.70 -4.13
CA SER A 46 -8.24 9.10 -4.45
C SER A 46 -9.13 9.73 -3.38
N ASP A 47 -10.14 9.00 -2.90
CA ASP A 47 -10.99 9.48 -1.80
C ASP A 47 -10.16 9.71 -0.52
N CYS A 48 -9.28 8.78 -0.19
CA CYS A 48 -8.41 8.90 0.98
C CYS A 48 -7.43 10.06 0.86
N MET A 49 -6.94 10.36 -0.33
CA MET A 49 -6.11 11.56 -0.57
C MET A 49 -6.91 12.83 -0.29
N ASN A 50 -8.15 12.89 -0.77
CA ASN A 50 -9.02 14.04 -0.54
C ASN A 50 -9.40 14.22 0.94
N LYS A 51 -9.42 13.15 1.72
CA LYS A 51 -9.72 13.16 3.16
C LYS A 51 -8.48 13.37 4.04
N GLY A 52 -7.29 13.45 3.44
CA GLY A 52 -6.05 13.63 4.19
C GLY A 52 -5.52 12.38 4.88
N LEU A 53 -6.07 11.20 4.59
CA LEU A 53 -5.57 9.92 5.09
C LEU A 53 -4.32 9.47 4.34
N LEU A 54 -4.22 9.84 3.08
CA LEU A 54 -3.02 9.78 2.27
C LEU A 54 -2.59 11.21 1.97
N ASP A 55 -1.28 11.43 1.81
CA ASP A 55 -0.80 12.74 1.41
C ASP A 55 -0.97 12.94 -0.12
N LYS A 56 -0.55 14.10 -0.63
CA LYS A 56 -0.69 14.43 -2.05
C LYS A 56 0.15 13.54 -2.98
N GLU A 57 1.08 12.77 -2.44
CA GLU A 57 1.87 11.79 -3.17
C GLU A 57 1.36 10.36 -2.96
N SER A 58 0.21 10.21 -2.33
CA SER A 58 -0.43 8.92 -2.03
C SER A 58 0.31 8.07 -0.98
N PHE A 59 1.16 8.68 -0.17
CA PHE A 59 1.78 8.01 0.97
C PHE A 59 0.82 7.99 2.17
N VAL A 60 0.85 6.89 2.91
CA VAL A 60 -0.02 6.69 4.07
C VAL A 60 0.46 7.55 5.24
N ASN A 61 -0.37 8.48 5.72
CA ASN A 61 -0.05 9.34 6.86
C ASN A 61 -0.08 8.56 8.18
N SER A 62 -1.16 7.81 8.42
CA SER A 62 -1.31 6.92 9.56
C SER A 62 -2.02 5.66 9.11
N ALA A 63 -1.31 4.53 9.13
CA ALA A 63 -1.89 3.26 8.69
C ALA A 63 -3.12 2.87 9.51
N PRO A 64 -3.14 2.97 10.86
CA PRO A 64 -4.35 2.67 11.61
C PRO A 64 -5.54 3.55 11.23
N GLN A 65 -5.34 4.85 11.05
CA GLN A 65 -6.43 5.78 10.67
C GLN A 65 -6.94 5.48 9.26
N TYR A 66 -6.03 5.22 8.33
CA TYR A 66 -6.38 4.85 6.96
C TYR A 66 -7.23 3.58 6.93
N LEU A 67 -6.80 2.54 7.64
CA LEU A 67 -7.51 1.27 7.68
C LEU A 67 -8.86 1.38 8.38
N GLU A 68 -8.96 2.17 9.44
CA GLU A 68 -10.25 2.42 10.10
C GLU A 68 -11.24 3.10 9.16
N TYR A 69 -10.79 4.08 8.41
CA TYR A 69 -11.63 4.78 7.45
C TYR A 69 -12.16 3.84 6.36
N VAL A 70 -11.30 3.00 5.79
CA VAL A 70 -11.69 2.15 4.65
C VAL A 70 -12.46 0.91 5.05
N THR A 71 -12.31 0.43 6.29
CA THR A 71 -12.95 -0.83 6.76
C THR A 71 -14.01 -0.62 7.83
N GLY A 72 -13.99 0.49 8.55
CA GLY A 72 -14.81 0.70 9.76
C GLY A 72 -14.31 -0.07 10.97
N LYS A 73 -13.15 -0.73 10.89
CA LYS A 73 -12.56 -1.53 11.98
C LYS A 73 -11.22 -0.96 12.37
N ARG A 74 -10.85 -1.14 13.64
CA ARG A 74 -9.54 -0.71 14.13
C ARG A 74 -8.50 -1.79 13.91
N PHE A 75 -7.34 -1.37 13.41
CA PHE A 75 -6.18 -2.23 13.22
C PHE A 75 -4.96 -1.59 13.85
N ASP A 76 -4.09 -2.44 14.41
CA ASP A 76 -2.72 -2.07 14.76
C ASP A 76 -1.81 -2.46 13.60
N VAL A 77 -0.82 -1.63 13.33
CA VAL A 77 0.19 -1.89 12.29
C VAL A 77 1.56 -1.80 12.92
N ILE A 78 2.29 -2.91 12.86
CA ILE A 78 3.59 -3.06 13.50
C ILE A 78 4.64 -3.19 12.41
N LYS A 79 5.69 -2.38 12.49
CA LYS A 79 6.85 -2.48 11.61
C LYS A 79 7.76 -3.59 12.12
N LYS A 80 8.08 -4.55 11.26
CA LYS A 80 8.92 -5.68 11.61
C LYS A 80 9.82 -6.06 10.45
N GLN A 81 11.08 -6.41 10.77
CA GLN A 81 12.02 -6.90 9.76
C GLN A 81 11.90 -8.41 9.64
N PHE A 82 11.66 -8.90 8.44
CA PHE A 82 11.72 -10.31 8.11
C PHE A 82 12.86 -10.55 7.13
N ASN A 83 13.79 -11.42 7.49
CA ASN A 83 14.87 -11.88 6.62
C ASN A 83 14.47 -13.18 5.92
N ASP A 84 13.56 -13.95 6.51
CA ASP A 84 12.99 -15.17 5.95
C ASP A 84 11.48 -14.97 5.76
N LEU A 85 11.07 -14.72 4.53
CA LEU A 85 9.67 -14.42 4.20
C LEU A 85 8.74 -15.61 4.42
N SER A 86 9.26 -16.84 4.48
CA SER A 86 8.44 -18.02 4.77
C SER A 86 7.82 -17.99 6.16
N LYS A 87 8.35 -17.15 7.05
CA LYS A 87 7.80 -16.94 8.39
C LYS A 87 6.61 -16.00 8.44
N ILE A 88 6.30 -15.33 7.33
CA ILE A 88 5.10 -14.49 7.21
C ILE A 88 3.92 -15.41 6.91
N LYS A 89 3.06 -15.67 7.91
CA LYS A 89 1.95 -16.63 7.78
C LYS A 89 0.64 -15.99 7.36
N GLU A 90 0.45 -14.70 7.64
CA GLU A 90 -0.71 -13.92 7.19
C GLU A 90 -0.27 -12.89 6.16
N PRO A 91 -1.15 -12.44 5.25
CA PRO A 91 -0.75 -11.46 4.25
C PRO A 91 -0.21 -10.18 4.90
N CYS A 92 0.99 -9.77 4.50
CA CYS A 92 1.62 -8.56 4.98
C CYS A 92 2.24 -7.78 3.82
N PRO A 93 2.17 -6.44 3.84
CA PRO A 93 2.98 -5.63 2.94
C PRO A 93 4.47 -5.81 3.24
N VAL A 94 5.24 -6.10 2.20
CA VAL A 94 6.69 -6.26 2.27
C VAL A 94 7.35 -5.36 1.22
N ARG A 95 8.38 -4.63 1.65
CA ARG A 95 9.13 -3.75 0.77
C ARG A 95 10.29 -4.48 0.13
N TYR A 96 10.34 -4.45 -1.20
CA TYR A 96 11.46 -4.92 -2.00
C TYR A 96 12.30 -3.73 -2.46
N ALA A 97 13.56 -3.96 -2.74
CA ALA A 97 14.49 -2.93 -3.19
C ALA A 97 15.35 -3.42 -4.36
N TYR A 98 15.65 -2.49 -5.28
CA TYR A 98 16.57 -2.72 -6.39
C TYR A 98 17.15 -1.39 -6.89
N ASN A 99 18.47 -1.25 -6.87
CA ASN A 99 19.15 -0.05 -7.36
C ASN A 99 18.59 1.27 -6.78
N GLY A 100 18.37 1.30 -5.46
CA GLY A 100 17.84 2.49 -4.77
C GLY A 100 16.34 2.71 -4.95
N LYS A 101 15.67 1.89 -5.76
CA LYS A 101 14.21 1.92 -5.91
C LYS A 101 13.56 0.99 -4.91
N LYS A 102 12.39 1.37 -4.43
CA LYS A 102 11.60 0.62 -3.45
C LYS A 102 10.23 0.33 -4.03
N HIS A 103 9.67 -0.84 -3.67
CA HIS A 103 8.33 -1.23 -4.10
C HIS A 103 7.71 -2.16 -3.07
N TRP A 104 6.43 -1.96 -2.78
CA TRP A 104 5.69 -2.77 -1.83
C TRP A 104 4.83 -3.80 -2.57
N VAL A 105 4.84 -5.02 -2.03
CA VAL A 105 3.99 -6.14 -2.47
C VAL A 105 3.39 -6.80 -1.24
N VAL A 106 2.44 -7.71 -1.43
CA VAL A 106 1.91 -8.53 -0.32
C VAL A 106 2.52 -9.91 -0.39
N VAL A 107 3.05 -10.37 0.74
CA VAL A 107 3.65 -11.70 0.89
C VAL A 107 2.82 -12.51 1.88
N GLU A 108 2.61 -13.77 1.57
CA GLU A 108 2.00 -14.77 2.45
C GLU A 108 2.71 -16.11 2.23
N ASN A 109 3.19 -16.72 3.33
CA ASN A 109 3.90 -18.00 3.28
C ASN A 109 5.08 -18.03 2.30
N GLY A 110 5.86 -16.94 2.28
CA GLY A 110 7.04 -16.82 1.43
C GLY A 110 6.76 -16.49 -0.02
N LYS A 111 5.50 -16.31 -0.42
CA LYS A 111 5.11 -16.05 -1.80
C LYS A 111 4.49 -14.66 -1.93
N ILE A 112 4.79 -13.99 -3.04
CA ILE A 112 4.09 -12.76 -3.40
C ILE A 112 2.69 -13.13 -3.89
N VAL A 113 1.67 -12.66 -3.17
CA VAL A 113 0.26 -12.94 -3.50
C VAL A 113 -0.43 -11.72 -4.13
N PHE A 114 0.18 -10.55 -4.04
CA PHE A 114 -0.34 -9.34 -4.68
C PHE A 114 0.81 -8.40 -5.01
N ASN A 115 0.86 -7.94 -6.26
CA ASN A 115 1.83 -6.97 -6.75
C ASN A 115 1.08 -5.91 -7.56
N PRO A 116 0.98 -4.67 -7.07
CA PRO A 116 0.20 -3.63 -7.76
C PRO A 116 0.86 -3.07 -9.02
N LEU A 117 2.11 -3.43 -9.31
CA LEU A 117 2.84 -2.90 -10.46
C LEU A 117 3.39 -4.03 -11.33
N LEU A 118 2.87 -4.14 -12.55
CA LEU A 118 3.34 -5.13 -13.52
C LEU A 118 4.82 -4.89 -13.87
N ASN A 119 5.60 -5.96 -13.92
CA ASN A 119 7.03 -5.94 -14.33
C ASN A 119 7.92 -5.03 -13.46
N SER A 120 7.61 -4.89 -12.18
CA SER A 120 8.47 -4.16 -11.25
C SER A 120 9.86 -4.81 -11.17
N GLN A 121 10.90 -4.04 -11.44
CA GLN A 121 12.29 -4.52 -11.33
C GLN A 121 12.66 -4.83 -9.88
N CYS A 122 12.05 -4.16 -8.90
CA CYS A 122 12.27 -4.49 -7.48
C CYS A 122 11.88 -5.93 -7.18
N VAL A 123 10.85 -6.46 -7.85
CA VAL A 123 10.38 -7.83 -7.68
C VAL A 123 11.16 -8.80 -8.55
N THR A 124 11.37 -8.48 -9.84
CA THR A 124 12.00 -9.41 -10.79
C THR A 124 13.51 -9.51 -10.61
N LYS A 125 14.17 -8.44 -10.18
CA LYS A 125 15.64 -8.35 -10.03
C LYS A 125 16.09 -8.02 -8.62
N GLY A 126 15.20 -7.51 -7.77
CA GLY A 126 15.53 -7.08 -6.43
C GLY A 126 15.30 -8.15 -5.37
N LYS A 127 15.39 -7.72 -4.13
CA LYS A 127 15.27 -8.55 -2.93
C LYS A 127 14.42 -7.81 -1.89
N PRO A 128 13.87 -8.52 -0.89
CA PRO A 128 13.32 -7.86 0.27
C PRO A 128 14.33 -6.87 0.84
N ASP A 129 13.86 -5.67 1.15
CA ASP A 129 14.73 -4.59 1.60
C ASP A 129 15.28 -4.89 2.99
N ASN A 130 16.56 -4.61 3.20
CA ASN A 130 17.23 -4.83 4.49
C ASN A 130 17.74 -3.53 5.11
N ASP A 131 17.12 -2.39 4.82
CA ASP A 131 17.46 -1.11 5.42
C ASP A 131 17.27 -1.19 6.95
N PRO A 132 18.34 -1.02 7.75
CA PRO A 132 18.21 -1.13 9.20
C PRO A 132 17.38 -0.01 9.84
N LYS A 133 17.16 1.09 9.13
CA LYS A 133 16.41 2.25 9.64
C LYS A 133 14.91 2.13 9.47
N ASP A 134 14.45 1.30 8.54
CA ASP A 134 13.03 1.15 8.24
C ASP A 134 12.70 -0.31 7.95
N PRO A 135 12.12 -1.04 8.91
CA PRO A 135 11.78 -2.46 8.73
C PRO A 135 10.95 -2.70 7.47
N ASN A 136 11.20 -3.84 6.82
CA ASN A 136 10.67 -4.12 5.49
C ASN A 136 9.22 -4.62 5.47
N THR A 137 8.61 -4.88 6.62
CA THR A 137 7.28 -5.49 6.68
C THR A 137 6.36 -4.69 7.58
N ARG A 138 5.07 -4.67 7.21
CA ARG A 138 3.99 -4.11 8.02
C ARG A 138 3.08 -5.24 8.45
N VAL A 139 3.08 -5.58 9.73
CA VAL A 139 2.20 -6.62 10.30
C VAL A 139 0.92 -5.95 10.75
N ILE A 140 -0.22 -6.42 10.22
CA ILE A 140 -1.53 -5.82 10.45
C ILE A 140 -2.31 -6.76 11.35
N LYS A 141 -2.81 -6.24 12.48
CA LYS A 141 -3.61 -7.02 13.43
C LYS A 141 -4.88 -6.26 13.76
N LEU A 142 -6.00 -6.99 13.82
CA LEU A 142 -7.24 -6.41 14.30
C LEU A 142 -7.06 -6.00 15.77
N ALA A 143 -7.30 -4.73 16.05
CA ALA A 143 -7.20 -4.20 17.42
C ALA A 143 -8.38 -4.67 18.27
N ARG A 144 -8.12 -4.91 19.54
CA ARG A 144 -9.14 -5.32 20.49
C ARG A 144 -9.82 -4.14 21.15
#